data_63d4053c03a133443972834cc6a38523
#
_entry.id   63d4053c03a133443972834cc6a38523
#
_cell.length_a   1.000
_cell.length_b   1.000
_cell.length_c   1.000
_cell.angle_alpha   90.00
_cell.angle_beta   90.00
_cell.angle_gamma   90.00
#
_symmetry.space_group_name_H-M   'P 1'
#
loop_
_entity.id
_entity.type
_entity.pdbx_description
1 polymer ?
#
loop_
_entity_poly.entity_id
_entity_poly.type
_entity_poly.pdbx_seq_one_letter_code
_entity_poly.pdbx_strand_id
1 'polypeptide(L)'
;MNALIAFLLSVGVSLLSFTLIMVWYIVPRLSKQPRVQALLPLVLLNTFRSAGLVVLLPQVIGGAVPSVFAVPAAYGDLLTAGLAGLSAFMLRLRPGLALPFVWVFNLVGIIDLLYALYEGVMIGLPEFHLGVAWLIPTDYVPLLLVSHVIIFWFLLRAAPSTQAERGNERSFREQGGDQMSVKGDLVNELKG
;
A
#
# COMPACT_ATOMS: atom_id res chain seq x y z
N MET A 1 -9.34 32.24 13.17
CA MET A 1 -9.47 31.21 12.11
C MET A 1 -10.38 30.14 12.66
N ASN A 2 -11.41 29.72 11.93
CA ASN A 2 -12.34 28.65 12.37
C ASN A 2 -11.56 27.32 12.43
N ALA A 3 -11.81 26.50 13.45
CA ALA A 3 -11.15 25.19 13.63
C ALA A 3 -11.30 24.28 12.42
N LEU A 4 -12.49 24.27 11.79
CA LEU A 4 -12.73 23.50 10.57
C LEU A 4 -11.85 23.98 9.40
N ILE A 5 -11.68 25.29 9.21
CA ILE A 5 -10.81 25.82 8.15
C ILE A 5 -9.36 25.42 8.40
N ALA A 6 -8.88 25.53 9.64
CA ALA A 6 -7.54 25.10 10.02
C ALA A 6 -7.34 23.59 9.74
N PHE A 7 -8.33 22.79 10.10
CA PHE A 7 -8.33 21.34 9.87
C PHE A 7 -8.23 21.00 8.38
N LEU A 8 -9.13 21.56 7.55
CA LEU A 8 -9.14 21.29 6.11
C LEU A 8 -7.86 21.78 5.41
N LEU A 9 -7.32 22.93 5.82
CA LEU A 9 -6.04 23.40 5.31
C LEU A 9 -4.90 22.46 5.69
N SER A 10 -4.82 22.00 6.94
CA SER A 10 -3.80 21.05 7.40
C SER A 10 -3.87 19.75 6.61
N VAL A 11 -5.07 19.14 6.50
CA VAL A 11 -5.29 17.93 5.70
C VAL A 11 -4.88 18.14 4.24
N GLY A 12 -5.29 19.26 3.63
CA GLY A 12 -4.97 19.58 2.23
C GLY A 12 -3.45 19.73 1.99
N VAL A 13 -2.76 20.47 2.86
CA VAL A 13 -1.30 20.65 2.78
C VAL A 13 -0.58 19.32 2.99
N SER A 14 -1.01 18.51 3.96
CA SER A 14 -0.43 17.19 4.22
C SER A 14 -0.64 16.22 3.06
N LEU A 15 -1.85 16.17 2.49
CA LEU A 15 -2.13 15.36 1.29
C LEU A 15 -1.23 15.76 0.13
N LEU A 16 -1.10 17.07 -0.13
CA LEU A 16 -0.22 17.57 -1.20
C LEU A 16 1.24 17.18 -0.94
N SER A 17 1.74 17.45 0.26
CA SER A 17 3.13 17.19 0.64
C SER A 17 3.48 15.70 0.54
N PHE A 18 2.64 14.83 1.11
CA PHE A 18 2.87 13.39 1.04
C PHE A 18 2.74 12.85 -0.39
N THR A 19 1.80 13.39 -1.19
CA THR A 19 1.69 13.03 -2.61
C THR A 19 2.96 13.38 -3.36
N LEU A 20 3.50 14.59 -3.17
CA LEU A 20 4.74 15.02 -3.83
C LEU A 20 5.93 14.15 -3.39
N ILE A 21 6.08 13.89 -2.09
CA ILE A 21 7.15 13.01 -1.57
C ILE A 21 7.02 11.61 -2.18
N MET A 22 5.82 11.04 -2.18
CA MET A 22 5.59 9.72 -2.71
C MET A 22 5.87 9.64 -4.21
N VAL A 23 5.35 10.59 -5.00
CA VAL A 23 5.50 10.59 -6.47
C VAL A 23 6.93 10.89 -6.90
N TRP A 24 7.63 11.83 -6.24
CA TRP A 24 8.97 12.23 -6.66
C TRP A 24 10.08 11.32 -6.13
N TYR A 25 9.91 10.77 -4.92
CA TYR A 25 10.99 10.03 -4.26
C TYR A 25 10.70 8.54 -4.06
N ILE A 26 9.51 8.19 -3.64
CA ILE A 26 9.20 6.81 -3.23
C ILE A 26 8.81 5.95 -4.44
N VAL A 27 7.82 6.40 -5.22
CA VAL A 27 7.30 5.64 -6.38
C VAL A 27 8.40 5.34 -7.41
N PRO A 28 9.30 6.28 -7.81
CA PRO A 28 10.36 5.97 -8.78
C PRO A 28 11.35 4.91 -8.28
N ARG A 29 11.61 4.88 -6.95
CA ARG A 29 12.50 3.87 -6.35
C ARG A 29 11.81 2.50 -6.27
N LEU A 30 10.56 2.47 -5.81
CA LEU A 30 9.80 1.22 -5.69
C LEU A 30 9.47 0.61 -7.06
N SER A 31 9.24 1.43 -8.09
CA SER A 31 8.93 0.96 -9.45
C SER A 31 10.06 0.18 -10.12
N LYS A 32 11.29 0.31 -9.62
CA LYS A 32 12.47 -0.45 -10.09
C LYS A 32 12.56 -1.83 -9.44
N GLN A 33 11.75 -2.11 -8.45
CA GLN A 33 11.74 -3.37 -7.71
C GLN A 33 10.65 -4.31 -8.21
N PRO A 34 10.79 -5.62 -8.00
CA PRO A 34 9.70 -6.57 -8.20
C PRO A 34 8.47 -6.13 -7.39
N ARG A 35 7.27 -6.33 -7.94
CA ARG A 35 5.98 -5.88 -7.37
C ARG A 35 5.83 -6.21 -5.88
N VAL A 36 6.17 -7.42 -5.48
CA VAL A 36 6.08 -7.88 -4.09
C VAL A 36 6.99 -7.06 -3.16
N GLN A 37 8.21 -6.77 -3.61
CA GLN A 37 9.16 -5.97 -2.83
C GLN A 37 8.76 -4.50 -2.76
N ALA A 38 8.16 -3.98 -3.83
CA ALA A 38 7.64 -2.61 -3.87
C ALA A 38 6.45 -2.41 -2.92
N LEU A 39 5.57 -3.41 -2.77
CA LEU A 39 4.41 -3.36 -1.88
C LEU A 39 4.78 -3.43 -0.41
N LEU A 40 5.83 -4.18 -0.05
CA LEU A 40 6.16 -4.48 1.33
C LEU A 40 6.33 -3.24 2.24
N PRO A 41 7.12 -2.20 1.90
CA PRO A 41 7.29 -1.02 2.76
C PRO A 41 5.99 -0.22 2.91
N LEU A 42 5.15 -0.15 1.88
CA LEU A 42 3.88 0.55 1.93
C LEU A 42 2.86 -0.18 2.82
N VAL A 43 2.84 -1.51 2.75
CA VAL A 43 1.99 -2.35 3.61
C VAL A 43 2.47 -2.27 5.07
N LEU A 44 3.79 -2.33 5.31
CA LEU A 44 4.36 -2.19 6.65
C LEU A 44 4.05 -0.84 7.28
N LEU A 45 4.04 0.26 6.51
CA LEU A 45 3.62 1.58 7.00
C LEU A 45 2.23 1.53 7.63
N ASN A 46 1.32 0.75 7.07
CA ASN A 46 -0.05 0.63 7.54
C ASN A 46 -0.21 -0.22 8.81
N THR A 47 0.80 -0.94 9.27
CA THR A 47 0.76 -1.64 10.57
C THR A 47 0.77 -0.65 11.75
N PHE A 48 1.31 0.56 11.55
CA PHE A 48 1.31 1.62 12.56
C PHE A 48 -0.07 2.26 12.79
N ARG A 49 -1.10 1.87 12.05
CA ARG A 49 -2.49 2.32 12.27
C ARG A 49 -3.00 2.03 13.69
N SER A 50 -2.39 1.09 14.40
CA SER A 50 -2.64 0.90 15.82
C SER A 50 -2.45 2.17 16.66
N ALA A 51 -1.74 3.20 16.15
CA ALA A 51 -1.67 4.53 16.77
C ALA A 51 -3.05 5.20 16.90
N GLY A 52 -4.03 4.86 16.04
CA GLY A 52 -5.40 5.33 16.13
C GLY A 52 -6.13 4.91 17.42
N LEU A 53 -5.65 3.86 18.10
CA LEU A 53 -6.19 3.47 19.42
C LEU A 53 -6.11 4.60 20.48
N VAL A 54 -5.26 5.60 20.26
CA VAL A 54 -5.13 6.75 21.16
C VAL A 54 -6.45 7.50 21.33
N VAL A 55 -7.36 7.46 20.33
CA VAL A 55 -8.66 8.12 20.42
C VAL A 55 -9.56 7.56 21.53
N LEU A 56 -9.27 6.35 22.02
CA LEU A 56 -9.94 5.73 23.17
C LEU A 56 -9.39 6.19 24.52
N LEU A 57 -8.35 7.04 24.56
CA LEU A 57 -7.63 7.45 25.75
C LEU A 57 -7.85 8.94 26.03
N PRO A 58 -8.95 9.35 26.71
CA PRO A 58 -9.27 10.77 26.94
C PRO A 58 -8.15 11.55 27.62
N GLN A 59 -7.38 10.89 28.49
CA GLN A 59 -6.23 11.50 29.20
C GLN A 59 -5.07 11.84 28.26
N VAL A 60 -4.97 11.19 27.10
CA VAL A 60 -3.92 11.45 26.10
C VAL A 60 -4.34 12.54 25.12
N ILE A 61 -5.61 12.52 24.71
CA ILE A 61 -6.16 13.47 23.72
C ILE A 61 -6.66 14.77 24.36
N GLY A 62 -6.59 14.92 25.69
CA GLY A 62 -6.99 16.14 26.39
C GLY A 62 -8.52 16.33 26.52
N GLY A 63 -9.32 15.33 26.16
CA GLY A 63 -10.79 15.37 26.27
C GLY A 63 -11.43 14.09 25.73
N ALA A 64 -12.73 13.93 26.00
CA ALA A 64 -13.49 12.79 25.49
C ALA A 64 -14.04 13.08 24.08
N VAL A 65 -13.76 12.21 23.14
CA VAL A 65 -14.42 12.16 21.84
C VAL A 65 -15.63 11.23 21.95
N PRO A 66 -16.75 11.52 21.28
CA PRO A 66 -17.94 10.66 21.35
C PRO A 66 -17.62 9.20 21.02
N SER A 67 -18.06 8.27 21.86
CA SER A 67 -17.79 6.83 21.70
C SER A 67 -18.36 6.27 20.41
N VAL A 68 -19.43 6.86 19.87
CA VAL A 68 -20.01 6.51 18.58
C VAL A 68 -19.02 6.68 17.43
N PHE A 69 -18.07 7.60 17.54
CA PHE A 69 -16.95 7.78 16.60
C PHE A 69 -15.70 7.03 17.06
N ALA A 70 -15.30 7.25 18.33
CA ALA A 70 -14.00 6.75 18.83
C ALA A 70 -13.87 5.23 18.75
N VAL A 71 -14.95 4.49 19.06
CA VAL A 71 -14.92 3.04 19.09
C VAL A 71 -14.80 2.44 17.67
N PRO A 72 -15.66 2.76 16.69
CA PRO A 72 -15.50 2.26 15.33
C PRO A 72 -14.16 2.64 14.69
N ALA A 73 -13.72 3.90 14.84
CA ALA A 73 -12.44 4.37 14.29
C ALA A 73 -11.24 3.58 14.85
N ALA A 74 -11.18 3.39 16.18
CA ALA A 74 -10.10 2.66 16.82
C ALA A 74 -10.06 1.19 16.43
N TYR A 75 -11.21 0.50 16.39
CA TYR A 75 -11.27 -0.91 16.01
C TYR A 75 -11.06 -1.11 14.51
N GLY A 76 -11.51 -0.19 13.66
CA GLY A 76 -11.22 -0.17 12.22
C GLY A 76 -9.72 -0.05 11.95
N ASP A 77 -9.04 0.87 12.65
CA ASP A 77 -7.60 1.02 12.60
C ASP A 77 -6.86 -0.24 13.06
N LEU A 78 -7.30 -0.86 14.18
CA LEU A 78 -6.70 -2.09 14.69
C LEU A 78 -6.88 -3.26 13.71
N LEU A 79 -8.08 -3.43 13.16
CA LEU A 79 -8.37 -4.46 12.16
C LEU A 79 -7.48 -4.28 10.93
N THR A 80 -7.40 -3.05 10.42
CA THR A 80 -6.58 -2.75 9.24
C THR A 80 -5.10 -2.94 9.52
N ALA A 81 -4.60 -2.56 10.71
CA ALA A 81 -3.23 -2.83 11.12
C ALA A 81 -2.92 -4.34 11.16
N GLY A 82 -3.85 -5.14 11.67
CA GLY A 82 -3.73 -6.60 11.68
C GLY A 82 -3.70 -7.21 10.27
N LEU A 83 -4.60 -6.75 9.38
CA LEU A 83 -4.60 -7.16 7.97
C LEU A 83 -3.33 -6.73 7.23
N ALA A 84 -2.81 -5.53 7.51
CA ALA A 84 -1.54 -5.05 6.98
C ALA A 84 -0.38 -5.95 7.44
N GLY A 85 -0.31 -6.28 8.74
CA GLY A 85 0.70 -7.18 9.29
C GLY A 85 0.66 -8.57 8.65
N LEU A 86 -0.55 -9.16 8.52
CA LEU A 86 -0.75 -10.44 7.83
C LEU A 86 -0.31 -10.36 6.36
N SER A 87 -0.70 -9.29 5.67
CA SER A 87 -0.31 -9.07 4.26
C SER A 87 1.20 -8.94 4.11
N ALA A 88 1.87 -8.20 5.00
CA ALA A 88 3.32 -8.05 5.01
C ALA A 88 4.02 -9.40 5.25
N PHE A 89 3.50 -10.21 6.18
CA PHE A 89 3.98 -11.56 6.45
C PHE A 89 3.83 -12.46 5.22
N MET A 90 2.69 -12.42 4.54
CA MET A 90 2.46 -13.17 3.30
C MET A 90 3.40 -12.69 2.17
N LEU A 91 3.58 -11.37 2.00
CA LEU A 91 4.53 -10.82 1.02
C LEU A 91 5.97 -11.33 1.26
N ARG A 92 6.35 -11.55 2.51
CA ARG A 92 7.70 -12.00 2.88
C ARG A 92 7.89 -13.51 2.73
N LEU A 93 6.91 -14.32 3.15
CA LEU A 93 7.05 -15.77 3.25
C LEU A 93 6.40 -16.55 2.11
N ARG A 94 5.32 -16.03 1.51
CA ARG A 94 4.53 -16.70 0.48
C ARG A 94 4.15 -15.71 -0.65
N PRO A 95 5.12 -15.16 -1.38
CA PRO A 95 4.86 -14.10 -2.37
C PRO A 95 3.82 -14.48 -3.44
N GLY A 96 3.73 -15.74 -3.83
CA GLY A 96 2.74 -16.24 -4.79
C GLY A 96 1.29 -16.15 -4.32
N LEU A 97 1.05 -16.13 -2.99
CA LEU A 97 -0.29 -16.07 -2.38
C LEU A 97 -0.59 -14.72 -1.74
N ALA A 98 0.36 -13.78 -1.73
CA ALA A 98 0.27 -12.55 -0.97
C ALA A 98 -0.72 -11.53 -1.55
N LEU A 99 -0.86 -11.45 -2.87
CA LEU A 99 -1.64 -10.40 -3.52
C LEU A 99 -3.11 -10.33 -3.08
N PRO A 100 -3.85 -11.43 -2.93
CA PRO A 100 -5.22 -11.38 -2.40
C PRO A 100 -5.29 -10.75 -1.00
N PHE A 101 -4.34 -11.05 -0.12
CA PHE A 101 -4.29 -10.44 1.22
C PHE A 101 -4.05 -8.94 1.15
N VAL A 102 -3.14 -8.50 0.27
CA VAL A 102 -2.89 -7.06 0.05
C VAL A 102 -4.13 -6.36 -0.53
N TRP A 103 -4.88 -7.01 -1.43
CA TRP A 103 -6.14 -6.48 -1.94
C TRP A 103 -7.17 -6.29 -0.83
N VAL A 104 -7.40 -7.32 0.00
CA VAL A 104 -8.37 -7.26 1.11
C VAL A 104 -7.96 -6.17 2.10
N PHE A 105 -6.71 -6.17 2.55
CA PHE A 105 -6.16 -5.13 3.42
C PHE A 105 -6.38 -3.74 2.85
N ASN A 106 -6.04 -3.54 1.58
CA ASN A 106 -6.08 -2.22 0.96
C ASN A 106 -7.51 -1.68 0.78
N LEU A 107 -8.46 -2.56 0.41
CA LEU A 107 -9.88 -2.21 0.31
C LEU A 107 -10.48 -1.88 1.68
N VAL A 108 -10.26 -2.74 2.68
CA VAL A 108 -10.76 -2.50 4.04
C VAL A 108 -10.16 -1.21 4.60
N GLY A 109 -8.85 -1.01 4.43
CA GLY A 109 -8.17 0.14 4.99
C GLY A 109 -8.58 1.48 4.38
N ILE A 110 -8.81 1.56 3.07
CA ILE A 110 -9.26 2.82 2.45
C ILE A 110 -10.72 3.13 2.81
N ILE A 111 -11.58 2.11 2.87
CA ILE A 111 -13.00 2.29 3.28
C ILE A 111 -13.05 2.80 4.71
N ASP A 112 -12.29 2.21 5.61
CA ASP A 112 -12.23 2.60 7.01
C ASP A 112 -11.70 4.04 7.18
N LEU A 113 -10.63 4.43 6.47
CA LEU A 113 -10.14 5.81 6.52
C LEU A 113 -11.14 6.83 6.00
N LEU A 114 -11.81 6.53 4.89
CA LEU A 114 -12.82 7.43 4.33
C LEU A 114 -14.04 7.55 5.26
N TYR A 115 -14.45 6.44 5.88
CA TYR A 115 -15.51 6.43 6.89
C TYR A 115 -15.12 7.25 8.12
N ALA A 116 -13.93 7.04 8.68
CA ALA A 116 -13.44 7.79 9.83
C ALA A 116 -13.32 9.29 9.53
N LEU A 117 -12.88 9.67 8.33
CA LEU A 117 -12.79 11.07 7.92
C LEU A 117 -14.18 11.69 7.79
N TYR A 118 -15.12 10.98 7.18
CA TYR A 118 -16.52 11.43 7.04
C TYR A 118 -17.17 11.61 8.41
N GLU A 119 -17.14 10.60 9.28
CA GLU A 119 -17.71 10.65 10.62
C GLU A 119 -17.03 11.74 11.48
N GLY A 120 -15.73 11.90 11.39
CA GLY A 120 -14.98 12.93 12.08
C GLY A 120 -15.47 14.35 11.72
N VAL A 121 -15.75 14.60 10.44
CA VAL A 121 -16.33 15.88 10.00
C VAL A 121 -17.76 16.03 10.52
N MET A 122 -18.57 14.97 10.46
CA MET A 122 -19.99 15.02 10.87
C MET A 122 -20.18 15.28 12.37
N ILE A 123 -19.30 14.75 13.22
CA ILE A 123 -19.33 15.02 14.66
C ILE A 123 -18.68 16.37 15.06
N GLY A 124 -18.10 17.09 14.09
CA GLY A 124 -17.35 18.32 14.38
C GLY A 124 -16.02 18.06 15.10
N LEU A 125 -15.30 16.97 14.76
CA LEU A 125 -14.04 16.58 15.37
C LEU A 125 -13.03 17.74 15.53
N PRO A 126 -12.91 18.70 14.58
CA PRO A 126 -12.03 19.86 14.73
C PRO A 126 -12.33 20.78 15.92
N GLU A 127 -13.53 20.73 16.50
CA GLU A 127 -13.93 21.53 17.66
C GLU A 127 -13.51 20.87 19.00
N PHE A 128 -13.09 19.60 18.98
CA PHE A 128 -12.64 18.88 20.16
C PHE A 128 -11.19 19.21 20.50
N HIS A 129 -10.86 19.16 21.80
CA HIS A 129 -9.48 19.34 22.30
C HIS A 129 -8.68 18.05 22.05
N LEU A 130 -8.11 17.90 20.86
CA LEU A 130 -7.36 16.70 20.48
C LEU A 130 -5.89 16.71 20.96
N GLY A 131 -5.38 17.86 21.40
CA GLY A 131 -3.97 17.96 21.77
C GLY A 131 -3.04 17.49 20.65
N VAL A 132 -2.05 16.67 21.00
CA VAL A 132 -1.11 16.08 20.04
C VAL A 132 -1.82 15.11 19.05
N ALA A 133 -2.94 14.52 19.45
CA ALA A 133 -3.70 13.63 18.57
C ALA A 133 -4.32 14.37 17.38
N TRP A 134 -4.29 15.71 17.34
CA TRP A 134 -4.62 16.50 16.14
C TRP A 134 -3.81 16.07 14.90
N LEU A 135 -2.57 15.66 15.08
CA LEU A 135 -1.70 15.20 14.00
C LEU A 135 -2.18 13.89 13.36
N ILE A 136 -3.05 13.12 14.02
CA ILE A 136 -3.57 11.88 13.45
C ILE A 136 -4.48 12.20 12.25
N PRO A 137 -5.59 12.92 12.40
CA PRO A 137 -6.45 13.22 11.26
C PRO A 137 -5.84 14.22 10.27
N THR A 138 -4.91 15.09 10.68
CA THR A 138 -4.36 16.15 9.81
C THR A 138 -3.11 15.75 9.03
N ASP A 139 -2.32 14.81 9.54
CA ASP A 139 -1.07 14.40 8.91
C ASP A 139 -1.02 12.89 8.66
N TYR A 140 -1.30 12.09 9.69
CA TYR A 140 -1.15 10.65 9.59
C TYR A 140 -2.20 10.01 8.65
N VAL A 141 -3.47 10.37 8.76
CA VAL A 141 -4.54 9.91 7.85
C VAL A 141 -4.24 10.29 6.38
N PRO A 142 -3.86 11.53 6.04
CA PRO A 142 -3.40 11.88 4.70
C PRO A 142 -2.25 11.01 4.17
N LEU A 143 -1.24 10.73 4.99
CA LEU A 143 -0.14 9.84 4.61
C LEU A 143 -0.64 8.43 4.26
N LEU A 144 -1.53 7.88 5.08
CA LEU A 144 -2.11 6.55 4.86
C LEU A 144 -2.99 6.52 3.61
N LEU A 145 -3.82 7.54 3.36
CA LEU A 145 -4.62 7.64 2.15
C LEU A 145 -3.75 7.62 0.89
N VAL A 146 -2.69 8.42 0.87
CA VAL A 146 -1.73 8.43 -0.25
C VAL A 146 -1.08 7.06 -0.42
N SER A 147 -0.71 6.40 0.69
CA SER A 147 -0.11 5.06 0.64
C SER A 147 -1.06 4.01 0.05
N HIS A 148 -2.35 4.03 0.42
CA HIS A 148 -3.38 3.14 -0.13
C HIS A 148 -3.57 3.34 -1.64
N VAL A 149 -3.60 4.59 -2.11
CA VAL A 149 -3.69 4.90 -3.55
C VAL A 149 -2.49 4.33 -4.30
N ILE A 150 -1.28 4.46 -3.77
CA ILE A 150 -0.07 3.92 -4.38
C ILE A 150 -0.06 2.39 -4.34
N ILE A 151 -0.53 1.77 -3.26
CA ILE A 151 -0.71 0.32 -3.19
C ILE A 151 -1.67 -0.15 -4.30
N PHE A 152 -2.83 0.51 -4.49
CA PHE A 152 -3.73 0.22 -5.60
C PHE A 152 -3.05 0.32 -6.95
N TRP A 153 -2.28 1.39 -7.16
CA TRP A 153 -1.54 1.55 -8.41
C TRP A 153 -0.56 0.39 -8.67
N PHE A 154 0.19 -0.06 -7.65
CA PHE A 154 1.05 -1.24 -7.77
C PHE A 154 0.26 -2.54 -7.97
N LEU A 155 -0.91 -2.67 -7.35
CA LEU A 155 -1.79 -3.83 -7.50
C LEU A 155 -2.40 -3.92 -8.90
N LEU A 156 -2.71 -2.80 -9.53
CA LEU A 156 -3.29 -2.72 -10.87
C LEU A 156 -2.23 -2.79 -11.99
N ARG A 157 -0.98 -2.49 -11.69
CA ARG A 157 0.10 -2.66 -12.67
C ARG A 157 0.19 -4.11 -13.10
N ALA A 158 0.08 -4.35 -14.41
CA ALA A 158 0.37 -5.66 -14.96
C ALA A 158 1.79 -6.07 -14.54
N ALA A 159 1.97 -7.32 -14.10
CA ALA A 159 3.32 -7.88 -13.97
C ALA A 159 4.04 -7.65 -15.31
N PRO A 160 5.33 -7.23 -15.31
CA PRO A 160 6.09 -7.19 -16.55
C PRO A 160 5.90 -8.55 -17.20
N SER A 161 5.26 -8.54 -18.39
CA SER A 161 4.96 -9.77 -19.09
C SER A 161 6.25 -10.54 -19.29
N THR A 162 6.21 -11.83 -19.06
CA THR A 162 7.20 -12.87 -19.31
C THR A 162 7.70 -12.89 -20.78
N GLN A 163 7.69 -11.74 -21.47
CA GLN A 163 8.21 -11.62 -22.84
C GLN A 163 9.72 -11.84 -22.90
N ALA A 164 10.45 -11.44 -21.85
CA ALA A 164 11.89 -11.72 -21.75
C ALA A 164 12.16 -13.24 -21.61
N GLU A 165 11.34 -13.96 -20.83
CA GLU A 165 11.47 -15.41 -20.69
C GLU A 165 11.05 -16.13 -21.97
N ARG A 166 9.95 -15.71 -22.60
CA ARG A 166 9.53 -16.27 -23.93
C ARG A 166 10.50 -15.96 -25.06
N GLY A 167 11.15 -14.80 -25.03
CA GLY A 167 12.21 -14.44 -25.97
C GLY A 167 13.45 -15.32 -25.76
N ASN A 168 13.82 -15.59 -24.53
CA ASN A 168 14.95 -16.45 -24.20
C ASN A 168 14.67 -17.94 -24.50
N GLU A 169 13.45 -18.43 -24.25
CA GLU A 169 13.04 -19.79 -24.62
C GLU A 169 12.98 -19.98 -26.15
N ARG A 170 12.58 -18.96 -26.91
CA ARG A 170 12.60 -19.03 -28.38
C ARG A 170 14.01 -19.04 -28.92
N SER A 171 14.90 -18.19 -28.42
CA SER A 171 16.30 -18.17 -28.83
C SER A 171 17.03 -19.49 -28.46
N PHE A 172 16.70 -20.10 -27.32
CA PHE A 172 17.25 -21.41 -26.93
C PHE A 172 16.74 -22.55 -27.85
N ARG A 173 15.47 -22.51 -28.25
CA ARG A 173 14.91 -23.49 -29.20
C ARG A 173 15.48 -23.34 -30.60
N GLU A 174 15.70 -22.11 -31.07
CA GLU A 174 16.33 -21.85 -32.38
C GLU A 174 17.78 -22.31 -32.42
N GLN A 175 18.57 -22.02 -31.37
CA GLN A 175 19.95 -22.50 -31.26
C GLN A 175 20.05 -24.02 -31.12
N GLY A 176 19.14 -24.66 -30.40
CA GLY A 176 19.08 -26.12 -30.26
C GLY A 176 18.66 -26.81 -31.55
N GLY A 177 17.79 -26.19 -32.33
CA GLY A 177 17.36 -26.71 -33.67
C GLY A 177 18.49 -26.68 -34.69
N ASP A 178 19.28 -25.61 -34.72
CA ASP A 178 20.42 -25.44 -35.60
C ASP A 178 21.55 -26.45 -35.31
N GLN A 179 21.83 -26.72 -34.05
CA GLN A 179 22.84 -27.73 -33.67
C GLN A 179 22.45 -29.17 -34.00
N MET A 180 21.14 -29.47 -33.94
CA MET A 180 20.66 -30.79 -34.34
C MET A 180 20.71 -31.00 -35.90
N SER A 181 20.43 -29.95 -36.67
CA SER A 181 20.54 -29.97 -38.13
C SER A 181 21.96 -30.23 -38.61
N VAL A 182 22.93 -29.46 -38.05
CA VAL A 182 24.34 -29.59 -38.39
C VAL A 182 24.89 -30.99 -38.03
N LYS A 183 24.42 -31.55 -36.90
CA LYS A 183 24.86 -32.91 -36.47
C LYS A 183 24.22 -34.01 -37.36
N GLY A 184 23.02 -33.79 -37.87
CA GLY A 184 22.36 -34.69 -38.82
C GLY A 184 23.09 -34.76 -40.19
N ASP A 185 23.50 -33.60 -40.70
CA ASP A 185 24.25 -33.50 -41.96
C ASP A 185 25.64 -34.15 -41.89
N LEU A 186 26.36 -33.94 -40.79
CA LEU A 186 27.65 -34.59 -40.56
C LEU A 186 27.57 -36.13 -40.48
N VAL A 187 26.49 -36.68 -39.91
CA VAL A 187 26.28 -38.14 -39.81
C VAL A 187 25.95 -38.73 -41.16
N ASN A 188 25.27 -37.98 -42.06
CA ASN A 188 24.94 -38.42 -43.43
C ASN A 188 26.17 -38.38 -44.34
N GLU A 189 27.07 -37.39 -44.20
CA GLU A 189 28.33 -37.33 -44.96
C GLU A 189 29.30 -38.47 -44.62
N LEU A 190 29.30 -38.97 -43.38
CA LEU A 190 30.19 -40.08 -42.95
C LEU A 190 29.69 -41.47 -43.37
N LYS A 191 28.51 -41.60 -43.94
CA LYS A 191 27.89 -42.86 -44.39
C LYS A 191 27.88 -43.08 -45.89
N GLY A 192 28.30 -42.09 -46.69
CA GLY A 192 28.44 -42.16 -48.15
C GLY A 192 29.88 -42.40 -48.57
#